data_ed9b20b4879df0028263dffa9682d1ad
#
_entry.id   ed9b20b4879df0028263dffa9682d1ad
#
_cell.length_a   1.000
_cell.length_b   1.000
_cell.length_c   1.000
_cell.angle_alpha   90.00
_cell.angle_beta   90.00
_cell.angle_gamma   90.00
#
_symmetry.space_group_name_H-M   'P 1'
#
loop_
_entity.id
_entity.type
_entity.pdbx_description
1 polymer ?
#
loop_
_entity_poly.entity_id
_entity_poly.type
_entity_poly.pdbx_seq_one_letter_code
_entity_poly.pdbx_strand_id
1 'polypeptide(L)'
;MANRHKRLDSNIAGNFYVDSTCINCDTCRQLAPTSFEEVGDFSAVTQQPTDEGHVQQAYQALLACPVGSIGTELSDKAALQLAMGSFPIHLEDGVFYCGFNSEKSFGANSFFVEHPEGNWLIDCPRYVKHLVDTFERRGGIRHIFLTHEDDVADADKYAAHFEAKRIVHRADAHALPKAEWIVDGSDAVQLADDFQAIPVPGHTPGSMVLLYRKKFLFTGDHIWWNPLTRSLEAPNRLVWRRRVLVDSIHKLLDYRFEWVLAGHGDRTRQSVEDMRAQLQALVERRRAASLSP
;
A
#
# COMPACT_ATOMS: atom_id res chain seq x y z
N MET A 1 -6.32 -14.74 14.31
CA MET A 1 -5.48 -15.89 13.90
C MET A 1 -6.34 -16.82 13.06
N ALA A 2 -5.78 -17.33 11.99
CA ALA A 2 -6.48 -18.23 11.07
C ALA A 2 -7.06 -19.46 11.79
N ASN A 3 -8.20 -19.90 11.29
CA ASN A 3 -8.93 -21.05 11.86
C ASN A 3 -8.76 -22.28 10.95
N ARG A 4 -8.13 -23.34 11.47
CA ARG A 4 -7.90 -24.60 10.72
C ARG A 4 -9.19 -25.23 10.19
N HIS A 5 -10.30 -25.08 10.92
CA HIS A 5 -11.61 -25.61 10.47
C HIS A 5 -12.22 -24.84 9.30
N LYS A 6 -11.64 -23.67 8.98
CA LYS A 6 -12.03 -22.82 7.85
C LYS A 6 -10.98 -22.84 6.73
N ARG A 7 -9.96 -23.70 6.83
CA ARG A 7 -8.92 -23.85 5.79
C ARG A 7 -9.59 -24.06 4.43
N LEU A 8 -9.14 -23.29 3.43
CA LEU A 8 -9.63 -23.42 2.07
C LEU A 8 -9.11 -24.73 1.44
N ASP A 9 -9.97 -25.43 0.70
CA ASP A 9 -9.61 -26.65 -0.03
C ASP A 9 -8.61 -26.38 -1.17
N SER A 10 -8.53 -25.13 -1.63
CA SER A 10 -7.58 -24.68 -2.63
C SER A 10 -6.12 -24.61 -2.15
N ASN A 11 -5.88 -24.69 -0.81
CA ASN A 11 -4.51 -24.79 -0.32
C ASN A 11 -3.92 -26.17 -0.58
N ILE A 12 -2.67 -26.24 -1.05
CA ILE A 12 -1.94 -27.50 -1.06
C ILE A 12 -1.64 -27.99 0.37
N ALA A 13 -1.38 -29.28 0.52
CA ALA A 13 -0.98 -29.87 1.80
C ALA A 13 0.35 -29.25 2.30
N GLY A 14 0.45 -29.02 3.62
CA GLY A 14 1.67 -28.53 4.27
C GLY A 14 1.39 -27.56 5.42
N ASN A 15 2.44 -26.89 5.88
CA ASN A 15 2.42 -26.10 7.11
C ASN A 15 1.58 -24.82 6.99
N PHE A 16 1.79 -24.03 5.93
CA PHE A 16 1.04 -22.80 5.72
C PHE A 16 -0.32 -23.08 5.07
N TYR A 17 -1.33 -22.29 5.46
CA TYR A 17 -2.65 -22.32 4.84
C TYR A 17 -3.33 -20.94 4.93
N VAL A 18 -4.31 -20.74 4.07
CA VAL A 18 -5.26 -19.61 4.10
C VAL A 18 -6.63 -20.14 4.48
N ASP A 19 -7.37 -19.43 5.31
CA ASP A 19 -8.74 -19.77 5.65
C ASP A 19 -9.78 -18.89 4.93
N SER A 20 -11.04 -19.25 5.02
CA SER A 20 -12.15 -18.60 4.33
C SER A 20 -12.51 -17.20 4.86
N THR A 21 -11.74 -16.65 5.80
CA THR A 21 -11.84 -15.23 6.20
C THR A 21 -11.01 -14.31 5.30
N CYS A 22 -10.27 -14.85 4.33
CA CYS A 22 -9.50 -14.09 3.35
C CYS A 22 -10.40 -13.11 2.59
N ILE A 23 -9.96 -11.86 2.47
CA ILE A 23 -10.66 -10.79 1.74
C ILE A 23 -10.08 -10.52 0.35
N ASN A 24 -9.15 -11.35 -0.11
CA ASN A 24 -8.47 -11.26 -1.40
C ASN A 24 -7.77 -9.91 -1.68
N CYS A 25 -7.15 -9.33 -0.64
CA CYS A 25 -6.46 -8.03 -0.69
C CYS A 25 -5.09 -8.06 -1.36
N ASP A 26 -4.62 -9.21 -1.84
CA ASP A 26 -3.34 -9.51 -2.49
C ASP A 26 -2.05 -9.34 -1.65
N THR A 27 -2.07 -8.76 -0.47
CA THR A 27 -0.88 -8.50 0.38
C THR A 27 0.07 -9.70 0.48
N CYS A 28 -0.47 -10.92 0.64
CA CYS A 28 0.36 -12.13 0.74
C CYS A 28 1.04 -12.49 -0.58
N ARG A 29 0.40 -12.24 -1.72
CA ARG A 29 0.96 -12.48 -3.05
C ARG A 29 2.09 -11.51 -3.38
N GLN A 30 2.01 -10.26 -2.88
CA GLN A 30 3.08 -9.28 -3.01
C GLN A 30 4.32 -9.63 -2.17
N LEU A 31 4.13 -10.20 -0.96
CA LEU A 31 5.22 -10.50 -0.02
C LEU A 31 5.86 -11.87 -0.23
N ALA A 32 5.06 -12.85 -0.64
CA ALA A 32 5.50 -14.24 -0.84
C ALA A 32 4.89 -14.83 -2.14
N PRO A 33 5.22 -14.25 -3.32
CA PRO A 33 4.59 -14.62 -4.59
C PRO A 33 4.86 -16.06 -5.04
N THR A 34 5.89 -16.70 -4.51
CA THR A 34 6.18 -18.12 -4.76
C THR A 34 5.27 -19.05 -3.98
N SER A 35 4.65 -18.57 -2.91
CA SER A 35 3.85 -19.42 -2.02
C SER A 35 2.35 -19.15 -2.13
N PHE A 36 1.95 -17.92 -2.48
CA PHE A 36 0.54 -17.52 -2.52
C PHE A 36 0.14 -17.07 -3.92
N GLU A 37 -0.98 -17.60 -4.39
CA GLU A 37 -1.62 -17.19 -5.64
C GLU A 37 -3.11 -16.91 -5.42
N GLU A 38 -3.73 -16.21 -6.37
CA GLU A 38 -5.17 -16.04 -6.43
C GLU A 38 -5.83 -17.32 -6.97
N VAL A 39 -6.77 -17.87 -6.20
CA VAL A 39 -7.55 -19.05 -6.60
C VAL A 39 -9.03 -18.78 -6.32
N GLY A 40 -9.77 -18.49 -7.37
CA GLY A 40 -11.17 -18.05 -7.24
C GLY A 40 -11.26 -16.69 -6.54
N ASP A 41 -12.05 -16.60 -5.49
CA ASP A 41 -12.29 -15.35 -4.74
C ASP A 41 -11.31 -15.14 -3.57
N PHE A 42 -10.27 -15.98 -3.44
CA PHE A 42 -9.35 -15.96 -2.30
C PHE A 42 -7.89 -16.05 -2.76
N SER A 43 -6.97 -15.69 -1.88
CA SER A 43 -5.60 -16.16 -1.98
C SER A 43 -5.52 -17.58 -1.39
N ALA A 44 -4.66 -18.42 -1.94
CA ALA A 44 -4.38 -19.76 -1.41
C ALA A 44 -2.87 -20.03 -1.43
N VAL A 45 -2.43 -20.99 -0.61
CA VAL A 45 -1.06 -21.52 -0.68
C VAL A 45 -1.00 -22.52 -1.83
N THR A 46 -0.31 -22.18 -2.90
CA THR A 46 -0.10 -23.04 -4.08
C THR A 46 1.26 -23.73 -4.06
N GLN A 47 2.20 -23.20 -3.30
CA GLN A 47 3.48 -23.81 -3.03
C GLN A 47 3.91 -23.58 -1.58
N GLN A 48 4.25 -24.65 -0.85
CA GLN A 48 4.81 -24.49 0.49
C GLN A 48 6.25 -23.96 0.41
N PRO A 49 6.62 -23.01 1.29
CA PRO A 49 8.00 -22.51 1.32
C PRO A 49 8.97 -23.62 1.76
N THR A 50 10.09 -23.78 1.05
CA THR A 50 11.05 -24.87 1.24
C THR A 50 12.41 -24.43 1.76
N ASP A 51 12.76 -23.15 1.60
CA ASP A 51 14.01 -22.58 2.10
C ASP A 51 13.76 -21.44 3.09
N GLU A 52 14.79 -21.02 3.81
CA GLU A 52 14.69 -20.01 4.87
C GLU A 52 14.15 -18.67 4.35
N GLY A 53 14.52 -18.25 3.13
CA GLY A 53 14.07 -17.01 2.53
C GLY A 53 12.57 -17.02 2.23
N HIS A 54 12.08 -18.08 1.59
CA HIS A 54 10.64 -18.26 1.31
C HIS A 54 9.83 -18.45 2.60
N VAL A 55 10.38 -19.17 3.61
CA VAL A 55 9.73 -19.27 4.94
C VAL A 55 9.61 -17.91 5.59
N GLN A 56 10.65 -17.07 5.55
CA GLN A 56 10.59 -15.70 6.06
C GLN A 56 9.53 -14.87 5.35
N GLN A 57 9.47 -14.93 4.02
CA GLN A 57 8.46 -14.22 3.22
C GLN A 57 7.04 -14.68 3.57
N ALA A 58 6.80 -15.99 3.74
CA ALA A 58 5.51 -16.52 4.13
C ALA A 58 5.07 -16.06 5.53
N TYR A 59 6.00 -15.96 6.50
CA TYR A 59 5.71 -15.36 7.81
C TYR A 59 5.50 -13.84 7.73
N GLN A 60 6.20 -13.13 6.84
CA GLN A 60 5.91 -11.71 6.57
C GLN A 60 4.49 -11.55 6.04
N ALA A 61 4.06 -12.38 5.09
CA ALA A 61 2.70 -12.40 4.57
C ALA A 61 1.66 -12.68 5.67
N LEU A 62 1.94 -13.62 6.58
CA LEU A 62 1.09 -13.93 7.74
C LEU A 62 0.94 -12.71 8.66
N LEU A 63 2.03 -12.00 8.97
CA LEU A 63 2.03 -10.82 9.84
C LEU A 63 1.32 -9.63 9.19
N ALA A 64 1.52 -9.45 7.87
CA ALA A 64 0.93 -8.34 7.12
C ALA A 64 -0.55 -8.57 6.80
N CYS A 65 -1.05 -9.83 6.81
CA CYS A 65 -2.44 -10.14 6.50
C CYS A 65 -3.41 -9.32 7.35
N PRO A 66 -4.30 -8.48 6.73
CA PRO A 66 -5.15 -7.55 7.45
C PRO A 66 -6.18 -8.22 8.36
N VAL A 67 -6.69 -9.37 7.96
CA VAL A 67 -7.72 -10.13 8.67
C VAL A 67 -7.17 -11.36 9.42
N GLY A 68 -5.86 -11.63 9.29
CA GLY A 68 -5.21 -12.76 9.95
C GLY A 68 -5.70 -14.12 9.45
N SER A 69 -6.04 -14.23 8.15
CA SER A 69 -6.52 -15.49 7.52
C SER A 69 -5.40 -16.44 7.13
N ILE A 70 -4.13 -16.07 7.32
CA ILE A 70 -2.99 -16.97 7.08
C ILE A 70 -2.58 -17.62 8.39
N GLY A 71 -2.43 -18.95 8.38
CA GLY A 71 -2.03 -19.74 9.54
C GLY A 71 -0.98 -20.78 9.23
N THR A 72 -0.49 -21.43 10.29
CA THR A 72 0.44 -22.57 10.23
C THR A 72 -0.08 -23.74 11.05
N GLU A 73 0.19 -24.96 10.59
CA GLU A 73 -0.09 -26.18 11.34
C GLU A 73 0.86 -26.31 12.55
N LEU A 74 2.13 -26.05 12.30
CA LEU A 74 3.19 -26.03 13.32
C LEU A 74 3.79 -24.64 13.38
N SER A 75 3.76 -24.03 14.55
CA SER A 75 4.31 -22.68 14.76
C SER A 75 5.82 -22.74 14.93
N ASP A 76 6.54 -22.03 14.08
CA ASP A 76 7.97 -21.73 14.27
C ASP A 76 8.11 -20.31 14.86
N LYS A 77 8.36 -20.26 16.17
CA LYS A 77 8.50 -18.98 16.89
C LYS A 77 9.74 -18.20 16.47
N ALA A 78 10.83 -18.88 16.09
CA ALA A 78 12.06 -18.22 15.68
C ALA A 78 11.89 -17.54 14.33
N ALA A 79 11.33 -18.25 13.33
CA ALA A 79 11.02 -17.69 12.02
C ALA A 79 9.98 -16.56 12.09
N LEU A 80 8.97 -16.68 12.95
CA LEU A 80 7.99 -15.63 13.18
C LEU A 80 8.63 -14.36 13.77
N GLN A 81 9.52 -14.50 14.74
CA GLN A 81 10.25 -13.37 15.34
C GLN A 81 11.20 -12.71 14.34
N LEU A 82 11.89 -13.50 13.51
CA LEU A 82 12.74 -12.98 12.43
C LEU A 82 11.92 -12.15 11.42
N ALA A 83 10.78 -12.70 10.97
CA ALA A 83 9.88 -11.99 10.06
C ALA A 83 9.31 -10.72 10.71
N MET A 84 8.92 -10.75 11.99
CA MET A 84 8.47 -9.57 12.72
C MET A 84 9.56 -8.50 12.78
N GLY A 85 10.79 -8.89 13.11
CA GLY A 85 11.93 -7.97 13.19
C GLY A 85 12.34 -7.33 11.86
N SER A 86 11.89 -7.88 10.73
CA SER A 86 12.15 -7.29 9.42
C SER A 86 11.26 -6.10 9.08
N PHE A 87 10.15 -5.91 9.81
CA PHE A 87 9.26 -4.77 9.59
C PHE A 87 9.66 -3.54 10.41
N PRO A 88 9.56 -2.33 9.80
CA PRO A 88 9.18 -2.06 8.41
C PRO A 88 10.30 -2.46 7.43
N ILE A 89 9.92 -3.01 6.27
CA ILE A 89 10.87 -3.51 5.26
C ILE A 89 11.48 -2.33 4.50
N HIS A 90 12.80 -2.19 4.54
CA HIS A 90 13.52 -1.17 3.80
C HIS A 90 13.40 -1.40 2.29
N LEU A 91 13.03 -0.35 1.57
CA LEU A 91 12.98 -0.34 0.10
C LEU A 91 14.22 0.34 -0.47
N GLU A 92 14.34 1.66 -0.29
CA GLU A 92 15.47 2.47 -0.77
C GLU A 92 15.46 3.85 -0.09
N ASP A 93 16.61 4.50 0.08
CA ASP A 93 16.78 5.91 0.49
C ASP A 93 15.94 6.34 1.70
N GLY A 94 15.83 5.49 2.71
CA GLY A 94 15.05 5.78 3.91
C GLY A 94 13.53 5.62 3.74
N VAL A 95 13.08 4.98 2.65
CA VAL A 95 11.69 4.60 2.42
C VAL A 95 11.49 3.14 2.81
N PHE A 96 10.42 2.87 3.57
CA PHE A 96 10.11 1.55 4.12
C PHE A 96 8.64 1.20 3.86
N TYR A 97 8.38 -0.09 3.60
CA TYR A 97 7.03 -0.66 3.63
C TYR A 97 6.69 -1.10 5.06
N CYS A 98 5.57 -0.62 5.60
CA CYS A 98 5.24 -0.84 7.01
C CYS A 98 4.82 -2.27 7.33
N GLY A 99 4.16 -2.99 6.40
CA GLY A 99 3.46 -4.23 6.71
C GLY A 99 2.30 -4.02 7.68
N PHE A 100 1.84 -5.09 8.34
CA PHE A 100 0.71 -5.04 9.28
C PHE A 100 -0.51 -4.29 8.71
N ASN A 101 -0.88 -4.63 7.48
CA ASN A 101 -1.95 -3.97 6.75
C ASN A 101 -3.27 -4.02 7.53
N SER A 102 -4.13 -3.03 7.35
CA SER A 102 -5.37 -2.89 8.12
C SER A 102 -6.59 -3.45 7.37
N GLU A 103 -7.47 -4.16 8.08
CA GLU A 103 -8.78 -4.53 7.55
C GLU A 103 -9.64 -3.29 7.24
N LYS A 104 -9.44 -2.19 7.98
CA LYS A 104 -10.18 -0.94 7.78
C LYS A 104 -9.90 -0.25 6.45
N SER A 105 -8.73 -0.53 5.86
CA SER A 105 -8.32 -0.06 4.53
C SER A 105 -8.28 -1.21 3.52
N PHE A 106 -9.08 -2.26 3.72
CA PHE A 106 -9.10 -3.44 2.87
C PHE A 106 -7.72 -4.08 2.60
N GLY A 107 -6.75 -3.84 3.48
CA GLY A 107 -5.40 -4.36 3.35
C GLY A 107 -4.45 -3.48 2.56
N ALA A 108 -4.73 -2.20 2.40
CA ALA A 108 -3.85 -1.26 1.73
C ALA A 108 -2.44 -1.23 2.33
N ASN A 109 -1.46 -1.06 1.46
CA ASN A 109 -0.07 -0.86 1.83
C ASN A 109 0.13 0.54 2.42
N SER A 110 1.01 0.65 3.40
CA SER A 110 1.43 1.91 3.98
C SER A 110 2.94 2.00 4.03
N PHE A 111 3.46 3.23 4.04
CA PHE A 111 4.89 3.45 3.93
C PHE A 111 5.37 4.42 4.99
N PHE A 112 6.60 4.20 5.45
CA PHE A 112 7.29 5.09 6.37
C PHE A 112 8.51 5.69 5.68
N VAL A 113 8.73 6.99 5.84
CA VAL A 113 9.88 7.70 5.27
C VAL A 113 10.66 8.34 6.40
N GLU A 114 11.93 7.95 6.55
CA GLU A 114 12.88 8.64 7.41
C GLU A 114 13.32 9.96 6.75
N HIS A 115 13.14 11.06 7.47
CA HIS A 115 13.51 12.38 6.97
C HIS A 115 14.13 13.24 8.08
N PRO A 116 15.22 13.98 7.81
CA PRO A 116 15.94 14.75 8.82
C PRO A 116 15.08 15.81 9.51
N GLU A 117 14.07 16.36 8.84
CA GLU A 117 13.16 17.35 9.40
C GLU A 117 11.91 16.74 10.06
N GLY A 118 11.90 15.42 10.27
CA GLY A 118 10.82 14.64 10.87
C GLY A 118 10.17 13.67 9.89
N ASN A 119 9.93 12.46 10.37
CA ASN A 119 9.51 11.32 9.56
C ASN A 119 8.04 11.45 9.12
N TRP A 120 7.75 10.76 8.00
CA TRP A 120 6.42 10.71 7.39
C TRP A 120 5.87 9.30 7.40
N LEU A 121 4.59 9.18 7.72
CA LEU A 121 3.80 7.97 7.50
C LEU A 121 2.83 8.25 6.35
N ILE A 122 2.84 7.43 5.30
CA ILE A 122 1.97 7.55 4.15
C ILE A 122 0.97 6.41 4.19
N ASP A 123 -0.31 6.75 4.30
CA ASP A 123 -1.40 5.86 4.69
C ASP A 123 -1.08 5.12 6.01
N CYS A 124 -2.00 4.37 6.57
CA CYS A 124 -1.77 3.87 7.92
C CYS A 124 -1.92 2.35 8.02
N PRO A 125 -0.91 1.67 8.60
CA PRO A 125 -1.03 0.28 8.97
C PRO A 125 -1.89 0.10 10.22
N ARG A 126 -2.16 -1.12 10.63
CA ARG A 126 -2.71 -1.41 11.97
C ARG A 126 -1.80 -0.82 13.05
N TYR A 127 -2.40 -0.21 14.08
CA TYR A 127 -1.66 0.27 15.24
C TYR A 127 -1.24 -0.91 16.11
N VAL A 128 -0.01 -1.36 15.93
CA VAL A 128 0.58 -2.49 16.66
C VAL A 128 1.84 -2.05 17.39
N LYS A 129 2.03 -2.61 18.61
CA LYS A 129 3.15 -2.24 19.48
C LYS A 129 4.52 -2.33 18.78
N HIS A 130 4.74 -3.37 17.96
CA HIS A 130 6.01 -3.55 17.25
C HIS A 130 6.36 -2.38 16.34
N LEU A 131 5.39 -1.88 15.55
CA LEU A 131 5.60 -0.71 14.68
C LEU A 131 5.76 0.57 15.49
N VAL A 132 4.94 0.77 16.51
CA VAL A 132 5.03 1.95 17.39
C VAL A 132 6.43 2.04 18.02
N ASP A 133 6.88 0.99 18.69
CA ASP A 133 8.21 0.92 19.30
C ASP A 133 9.34 1.15 18.26
N THR A 134 9.13 0.69 17.02
CA THR A 134 10.11 0.85 15.96
C THR A 134 10.14 2.28 15.44
N PHE A 135 8.99 2.90 15.24
CA PHE A 135 8.91 4.32 14.85
C PHE A 135 9.46 5.24 15.94
N GLU A 136 9.21 4.95 17.24
CA GLU A 136 9.83 5.68 18.35
C GLU A 136 11.36 5.66 18.27
N ARG A 137 11.96 4.46 18.11
CA ARG A 137 13.42 4.32 17.98
C ARG A 137 14.02 5.04 16.77
N ARG A 138 13.19 5.28 15.74
CA ARG A 138 13.56 6.00 14.50
C ARG A 138 13.25 7.50 14.56
N GLY A 139 12.87 8.04 15.71
CA GLY A 139 12.58 9.47 15.90
C GLY A 139 11.11 9.86 15.78
N GLY A 140 10.21 8.91 15.83
CA GLY A 140 8.76 9.14 15.82
C GLY A 140 8.20 9.42 14.41
N ILE A 141 6.96 9.92 14.38
CA ILE A 141 6.24 10.34 13.18
C ILE A 141 5.87 11.81 13.34
N ARG A 142 6.24 12.67 12.41
CA ARG A 142 5.87 14.09 12.40
C ARG A 142 4.65 14.37 11.53
N HIS A 143 4.53 13.68 10.40
CA HIS A 143 3.44 13.87 9.45
C HIS A 143 2.82 12.52 9.06
N ILE A 144 1.50 12.52 8.94
CA ILE A 144 0.73 11.41 8.38
C ILE A 144 0.02 11.94 7.15
N PHE A 145 0.44 11.48 5.97
CA PHE A 145 -0.18 11.84 4.71
C PHE A 145 -1.16 10.75 4.31
N LEU A 146 -2.42 11.12 4.04
CA LEU A 146 -3.43 10.21 3.55
C LEU A 146 -3.67 10.45 2.07
N THR A 147 -3.53 9.39 1.29
CA THR A 147 -3.75 9.45 -0.16
C THR A 147 -5.21 9.66 -0.50
N HIS A 148 -6.13 9.08 0.29
CA HIS A 148 -7.58 9.21 0.10
C HIS A 148 -8.36 8.71 1.33
N GLU A 149 -9.69 8.81 1.28
CA GLU A 149 -10.59 8.53 2.42
C GLU A 149 -10.64 7.07 2.87
N ASP A 150 -10.33 6.10 2.00
CA ASP A 150 -10.45 4.67 2.31
C ASP A 150 -9.26 4.14 3.14
N ASP A 151 -8.09 4.81 3.11
CA ASP A 151 -6.85 4.34 3.71
C ASP A 151 -6.49 5.02 5.06
N VAL A 152 -7.49 5.63 5.71
CA VAL A 152 -7.34 6.27 7.02
C VAL A 152 -6.90 5.29 8.13
N ALA A 153 -7.44 4.09 8.13
CA ALA A 153 -7.15 3.00 9.07
C ALA A 153 -7.00 3.45 10.54
N ASP A 154 -5.81 3.38 11.12
CA ASP A 154 -5.52 3.78 12.51
C ASP A 154 -4.79 5.13 12.61
N ALA A 155 -4.94 6.04 11.65
CA ALA A 155 -4.28 7.35 11.60
C ALA A 155 -4.46 8.16 12.90
N ASP A 156 -5.65 8.16 13.48
CA ASP A 156 -5.93 8.87 14.73
C ASP A 156 -5.11 8.35 15.91
N LYS A 157 -4.84 7.04 15.96
CA LYS A 157 -4.04 6.44 17.03
C LYS A 157 -2.56 6.81 16.89
N TYR A 158 -2.03 6.74 15.65
CA TYR A 158 -0.66 7.18 15.37
C TYR A 158 -0.49 8.67 15.62
N ALA A 159 -1.45 9.50 15.17
CA ALA A 159 -1.43 10.94 15.40
C ALA A 159 -1.44 11.29 16.88
N ALA A 160 -2.29 10.64 17.68
CA ALA A 160 -2.37 10.86 19.12
C ALA A 160 -1.10 10.42 19.85
N HIS A 161 -0.46 9.33 19.42
CA HIS A 161 0.74 8.79 20.06
C HIS A 161 1.99 9.65 19.78
N PHE A 162 2.15 10.10 18.53
CA PHE A 162 3.34 10.81 18.08
C PHE A 162 3.14 12.33 18.01
N GLU A 163 1.96 12.84 18.34
CA GLU A 163 1.56 14.25 18.13
C GLU A 163 1.74 14.66 16.65
N ALA A 164 1.51 13.71 15.73
CA ALA A 164 1.74 13.86 14.31
C ALA A 164 0.62 14.66 13.64
N LYS A 165 0.99 15.52 12.67
CA LYS A 165 0.02 16.27 11.86
C LYS A 165 -0.51 15.40 10.72
N ARG A 166 -1.84 15.27 10.64
CA ARG A 166 -2.53 14.53 9.57
C ARG A 166 -2.83 15.45 8.41
N ILE A 167 -2.52 14.99 7.20
CA ILE A 167 -2.66 15.73 5.96
C ILE A 167 -3.65 14.97 5.08
N VAL A 168 -4.71 15.64 4.63
CA VAL A 168 -5.75 15.06 3.78
C VAL A 168 -6.29 16.13 2.82
N HIS A 169 -6.80 15.71 1.67
CA HIS A 169 -7.49 16.62 0.76
C HIS A 169 -8.87 17.02 1.31
N ARG A 170 -9.29 18.27 1.06
CA ARG A 170 -10.57 18.80 1.53
C ARG A 170 -11.77 17.93 1.16
N ALA A 171 -11.79 17.39 -0.04
CA ALA A 171 -12.93 16.60 -0.52
C ALA A 171 -13.08 15.26 0.24
N ASP A 172 -12.00 14.71 0.82
CA ASP A 172 -11.98 13.47 1.61
C ASP A 172 -11.84 13.75 3.13
N ALA A 173 -11.81 15.02 3.55
CA ALA A 173 -11.59 15.39 4.95
C ALA A 173 -12.69 14.92 5.92
N HIS A 174 -13.85 14.53 5.41
CA HIS A 174 -14.92 13.96 6.23
C HIS A 174 -14.54 12.59 6.85
N ALA A 175 -13.63 11.84 6.22
CA ALA A 175 -13.10 10.59 6.75
C ALA A 175 -12.09 10.84 7.89
N LEU A 176 -11.52 12.05 7.98
CA LEU A 176 -10.56 12.43 9.00
C LEU A 176 -10.85 13.85 9.53
N PRO A 177 -11.98 14.06 10.22
CA PRO A 177 -12.48 15.41 10.56
C PRO A 177 -11.56 16.22 11.49
N LYS A 178 -10.57 15.56 12.11
CA LYS A 178 -9.59 16.19 13.00
C LYS A 178 -8.22 16.41 12.32
N ALA A 179 -8.14 16.30 11.00
CA ALA A 179 -6.90 16.55 10.28
C ALA A 179 -6.43 17.99 10.49
N GLU A 180 -5.16 18.16 10.79
CA GLU A 180 -4.53 19.45 11.11
C GLU A 180 -4.14 20.22 9.85
N TRP A 181 -3.94 19.53 8.73
CA TRP A 181 -3.54 20.14 7.47
C TRP A 181 -4.45 19.69 6.33
N ILE A 182 -5.23 20.61 5.83
CA ILE A 182 -6.15 20.38 4.71
C ILE A 182 -5.51 20.93 3.42
N VAL A 183 -5.26 20.03 2.47
CA VAL A 183 -4.90 20.40 1.09
C VAL A 183 -6.19 20.73 0.35
N ASP A 184 -6.21 21.81 -0.41
CA ASP A 184 -7.39 22.30 -1.12
C ASP A 184 -7.08 22.60 -2.59
N GLY A 185 -8.06 22.41 -3.46
CA GLY A 185 -7.95 22.71 -4.88
C GLY A 185 -7.34 21.56 -5.70
N SER A 186 -6.98 21.89 -6.94
CA SER A 186 -6.49 20.92 -7.93
C SER A 186 -4.99 21.01 -8.21
N ASP A 187 -4.34 22.03 -7.71
CA ASP A 187 -2.93 22.29 -7.98
C ASP A 187 -2.03 21.51 -7.01
N ALA A 188 -0.82 21.19 -7.46
CA ALA A 188 0.16 20.56 -6.61
C ALA A 188 0.64 21.51 -5.51
N VAL A 189 0.74 21.01 -4.27
CA VAL A 189 1.12 21.75 -3.08
C VAL A 189 2.44 21.24 -2.55
N GLN A 190 3.43 22.12 -2.38
CA GLN A 190 4.67 21.79 -1.69
C GLN A 190 4.41 21.73 -0.20
N LEU A 191 4.60 20.55 0.41
CA LEU A 191 4.39 20.31 1.83
C LEU A 191 5.67 20.49 2.65
N ALA A 192 6.81 20.13 2.06
CA ALA A 192 8.17 20.34 2.56
C ALA A 192 9.11 20.32 1.36
N ASP A 193 10.39 20.66 1.53
CA ASP A 193 11.33 20.80 0.40
C ASP A 193 11.37 19.59 -0.52
N ASP A 194 11.30 18.40 0.04
CA ASP A 194 11.36 17.12 -0.67
C ASP A 194 9.97 16.50 -0.96
N PHE A 195 8.86 17.05 -0.41
CA PHE A 195 7.54 16.46 -0.46
C PHE A 195 6.52 17.34 -1.17
N GLN A 196 5.90 16.82 -2.22
CA GLN A 196 4.85 17.50 -2.98
C GLN A 196 3.58 16.65 -3.03
N ALA A 197 2.47 17.18 -2.52
CA ALA A 197 1.15 16.60 -2.70
C ALA A 197 0.60 16.99 -4.07
N ILE A 198 0.12 16.02 -4.82
CA ILE A 198 -0.46 16.22 -6.15
C ILE A 198 -1.89 15.70 -6.10
N PRO A 199 -2.92 16.57 -6.12
CA PRO A 199 -4.31 16.12 -6.24
C PRO A 199 -4.54 15.38 -7.56
N VAL A 200 -5.11 14.18 -7.45
CA VAL A 200 -5.40 13.25 -8.56
C VAL A 200 -6.80 12.66 -8.39
N PRO A 201 -7.84 13.49 -8.37
CA PRO A 201 -9.20 13.00 -8.18
C PRO A 201 -9.57 11.95 -9.22
N GLY A 202 -10.44 11.02 -8.85
CA GLY A 202 -10.91 9.98 -9.78
C GLY A 202 -11.32 8.71 -9.10
N HIS A 203 -10.47 8.10 -8.28
CA HIS A 203 -10.86 7.03 -7.36
C HIS A 203 -11.81 7.60 -6.29
N THR A 204 -11.34 8.55 -5.51
CA THR A 204 -12.19 9.43 -4.69
C THR A 204 -12.12 10.88 -5.19
N PRO A 205 -13.04 11.77 -4.74
CA PRO A 205 -12.95 13.20 -5.05
C PRO A 205 -11.69 13.88 -4.52
N GLY A 206 -11.14 13.38 -3.40
CA GLY A 206 -9.99 13.94 -2.71
C GLY A 206 -8.71 13.13 -2.86
N SER A 207 -8.65 12.16 -3.78
CA SER A 207 -7.43 11.39 -4.00
C SER A 207 -6.24 12.29 -4.29
N MET A 208 -5.12 12.01 -3.60
CA MET A 208 -3.82 12.65 -3.81
C MET A 208 -2.73 11.60 -3.94
N VAL A 209 -1.68 11.93 -4.66
CA VAL A 209 -0.42 11.20 -4.59
C VAL A 209 0.63 12.08 -3.90
N LEU A 210 1.60 11.45 -3.24
CA LEU A 210 2.74 12.14 -2.64
C LEU A 210 3.99 11.84 -3.44
N LEU A 211 4.62 12.88 -3.98
CA LEU A 211 5.90 12.79 -4.65
C LEU A 211 7.02 13.16 -3.66
N TYR A 212 7.95 12.24 -3.44
CA TYR A 212 9.11 12.43 -2.58
C TYR A 212 10.40 12.39 -3.39
N ARG A 213 11.21 13.44 -3.27
CA ARG A 213 12.52 13.61 -3.94
C ARG A 213 12.49 13.42 -5.45
N LYS A 214 11.36 13.67 -6.10
CA LYS A 214 11.18 13.38 -7.54
C LYS A 214 11.58 11.95 -7.93
N LYS A 215 11.51 11.02 -7.00
CA LYS A 215 11.92 9.62 -7.15
C LYS A 215 10.82 8.64 -6.73
N PHE A 216 10.15 8.88 -5.61
CA PHE A 216 9.14 7.99 -5.06
C PHE A 216 7.76 8.62 -5.21
N LEU A 217 6.84 7.93 -5.88
CA LEU A 217 5.44 8.33 -5.97
C LEU A 217 4.59 7.35 -5.15
N PHE A 218 4.03 7.82 -4.03
CA PHE A 218 3.05 7.10 -3.24
C PHE A 218 1.67 7.37 -3.81
N THR A 219 1.04 6.33 -4.33
CA THR A 219 -0.10 6.50 -5.25
C THR A 219 -1.46 6.16 -4.63
N GLY A 220 -1.49 5.59 -3.41
CA GLY A 220 -2.73 5.02 -2.89
C GLY A 220 -3.35 4.09 -3.93
N ASP A 221 -4.63 4.28 -4.21
CA ASP A 221 -5.39 3.47 -5.17
C ASP A 221 -5.49 4.11 -6.56
N HIS A 222 -4.63 5.08 -6.85
CA HIS A 222 -4.70 5.78 -8.14
C HIS A 222 -4.07 4.98 -9.29
N ILE A 223 -2.86 4.43 -9.09
CA ILE A 223 -2.16 3.55 -10.04
C ILE A 223 -1.28 2.55 -9.28
N TRP A 224 -1.09 1.37 -9.87
CA TRP A 224 -0.22 0.31 -9.35
C TRP A 224 0.45 -0.47 -10.48
N TRP A 225 1.41 -1.31 -10.12
CA TRP A 225 2.02 -2.26 -11.04
C TRP A 225 1.26 -3.58 -11.06
N ASN A 226 1.00 -4.11 -12.24
CA ASN A 226 0.47 -5.47 -12.41
C ASN A 226 1.61 -6.38 -12.92
N PRO A 227 2.08 -7.34 -12.10
CA PRO A 227 3.20 -8.20 -12.47
C PRO A 227 2.85 -9.18 -13.59
N LEU A 228 1.58 -9.55 -13.75
CA LEU A 228 1.12 -10.48 -14.78
C LEU A 228 1.16 -9.84 -16.17
N THR A 229 0.65 -8.62 -16.30
CA THR A 229 0.67 -7.86 -17.55
C THR A 229 1.96 -7.06 -17.75
N ARG A 230 2.79 -6.96 -16.70
CA ARG A 230 4.01 -6.15 -16.66
C ARG A 230 3.74 -4.71 -17.09
N SER A 231 2.68 -4.13 -16.57
CA SER A 231 2.23 -2.78 -16.90
C SER A 231 1.64 -2.05 -15.69
N LEU A 232 1.66 -0.71 -15.75
CA LEU A 232 0.88 0.09 -14.82
C LEU A 232 -0.61 -0.10 -15.08
N GLU A 233 -1.39 -0.20 -14.02
CA GLU A 233 -2.84 -0.30 -14.03
C GLU A 233 -3.46 0.81 -13.17
N ALA A 234 -4.77 1.00 -13.32
CA ALA A 234 -5.58 1.92 -12.53
C ALA A 234 -6.95 1.30 -12.24
N PRO A 235 -7.71 1.76 -11.23
CA PRO A 235 -8.96 1.14 -10.84
C PRO A 235 -10.00 1.15 -11.97
N ASN A 236 -10.71 0.03 -12.10
CA ASN A 236 -11.87 -0.14 -13.00
C ASN A 236 -13.19 -0.10 -12.22
N ARG A 237 -13.13 -0.41 -10.92
CA ARG A 237 -14.26 -0.43 -9.98
C ARG A 237 -13.95 0.53 -8.85
N LEU A 238 -14.97 0.88 -8.08
CA LEU A 238 -14.80 1.82 -6.95
C LEU A 238 -14.17 3.14 -7.42
N VAL A 239 -14.67 3.69 -8.53
CA VAL A 239 -14.17 4.92 -9.14
C VAL A 239 -15.27 5.97 -9.08
N TRP A 240 -14.99 7.08 -8.40
CA TRP A 240 -15.92 8.20 -8.31
C TRP A 240 -16.27 8.76 -9.70
N ARG A 241 -15.23 9.02 -10.55
CA ARG A 241 -15.43 9.51 -11.93
C ARG A 241 -14.31 9.04 -12.86
N ARG A 242 -14.64 8.13 -13.78
CA ARG A 242 -13.66 7.53 -14.72
C ARG A 242 -12.92 8.54 -15.59
N ARG A 243 -13.63 9.55 -16.13
CA ARG A 243 -13.02 10.59 -16.97
C ARG A 243 -11.98 11.39 -16.19
N VAL A 244 -12.34 11.81 -14.99
CA VAL A 244 -11.45 12.57 -14.11
C VAL A 244 -10.23 11.74 -13.72
N LEU A 245 -10.41 10.43 -13.47
CA LEU A 245 -9.29 9.51 -13.20
C LEU A 245 -8.29 9.50 -14.37
N VAL A 246 -8.76 9.41 -15.61
CA VAL A 246 -7.89 9.40 -16.80
C VAL A 246 -7.13 10.73 -16.96
N ASP A 247 -7.79 11.85 -16.72
CA ASP A 247 -7.17 13.18 -16.76
C ASP A 247 -6.12 13.33 -15.65
N SER A 248 -6.40 12.79 -14.46
CA SER A 248 -5.47 12.77 -13.33
C SER A 248 -4.24 11.88 -13.58
N ILE A 249 -4.42 10.70 -14.23
CA ILE A 249 -3.29 9.86 -14.65
C ILE A 249 -2.43 10.62 -15.69
N HIS A 250 -3.07 11.28 -16.65
CA HIS A 250 -2.36 12.08 -17.66
C HIS A 250 -1.53 13.20 -17.03
N LYS A 251 -2.05 13.87 -15.99
CA LYS A 251 -1.34 14.90 -15.23
C LYS A 251 -0.01 14.41 -14.66
N LEU A 252 0.10 13.12 -14.28
CA LEU A 252 1.34 12.56 -13.75
C LEU A 252 2.47 12.51 -14.77
N LEU A 253 2.20 12.66 -16.07
CA LEU A 253 3.24 12.78 -17.10
C LEU A 253 4.09 14.06 -16.97
N ASP A 254 3.64 15.06 -16.22
CA ASP A 254 4.39 16.29 -15.96
C ASP A 254 5.44 16.11 -14.85
N TYR A 255 5.45 14.94 -14.18
CA TYR A 255 6.33 14.65 -13.05
C TYR A 255 7.33 13.55 -13.40
N ARG A 256 8.47 13.55 -12.69
CA ARG A 256 9.53 12.54 -12.81
C ARG A 256 9.56 11.71 -11.54
N PHE A 257 9.56 10.39 -11.68
CA PHE A 257 9.73 9.43 -10.59
C PHE A 257 10.19 8.07 -11.13
N GLU A 258 10.78 7.27 -10.25
CA GLU A 258 11.28 5.91 -10.54
C GLU A 258 10.41 4.85 -9.87
N TRP A 259 9.82 5.18 -8.71
CA TRP A 259 9.00 4.27 -7.92
C TRP A 259 7.52 4.63 -8.01
N VAL A 260 6.70 3.61 -8.17
CA VAL A 260 5.27 3.60 -7.86
C VAL A 260 5.08 2.75 -6.63
N LEU A 261 4.55 3.36 -5.56
CA LEU A 261 4.30 2.76 -4.25
C LEU A 261 2.80 2.84 -3.98
N ALA A 262 2.08 1.78 -4.36
CA ALA A 262 0.63 1.73 -4.36
C ALA A 262 0.04 1.27 -3.02
N GLY A 263 -1.19 1.71 -2.72
CA GLY A 263 -2.01 1.21 -1.62
C GLY A 263 -2.46 -0.22 -1.90
N HIS A 264 -3.06 -0.46 -3.05
CA HIS A 264 -3.39 -1.81 -3.52
C HIS A 264 -2.62 -2.14 -4.81
N GLY A 265 -2.33 -3.44 -5.02
CA GLY A 265 -1.49 -3.92 -6.12
C GLY A 265 0.00 -3.76 -5.84
N ASP A 266 0.81 -4.25 -6.79
CA ASP A 266 2.26 -4.29 -6.60
C ASP A 266 2.91 -2.91 -6.75
N ARG A 267 3.99 -2.74 -6.03
CA ARG A 267 4.95 -1.64 -6.22
C ARG A 267 5.94 -1.97 -7.33
N THR A 268 6.50 -0.96 -7.99
CA THR A 268 7.53 -1.16 -9.00
C THR A 268 8.57 -0.05 -8.96
N ARG A 269 9.79 -0.39 -9.36
CA ARG A 269 10.84 0.56 -9.69
C ARG A 269 11.25 0.38 -11.15
N GLN A 270 11.33 1.47 -11.86
CA GLN A 270 11.78 1.51 -13.26
C GLN A 270 12.62 2.76 -13.52
N SER A 271 13.28 2.83 -14.66
CA SER A 271 13.88 4.10 -15.09
C SER A 271 12.80 5.17 -15.28
N VAL A 272 13.17 6.44 -15.18
CA VAL A 272 12.22 7.56 -15.41
C VAL A 272 11.60 7.45 -16.80
N GLU A 273 12.38 7.06 -17.79
CA GLU A 273 11.97 6.89 -19.18
C GLU A 273 10.95 5.77 -19.34
N ASP A 274 11.22 4.59 -18.76
CA ASP A 274 10.30 3.45 -18.79
C ASP A 274 9.01 3.76 -18.00
N MET A 275 9.12 4.40 -16.84
CA MET A 275 7.97 4.79 -16.03
C MET A 275 7.06 5.76 -16.81
N ARG A 276 7.65 6.73 -17.51
CA ARG A 276 6.90 7.64 -18.40
C ARG A 276 6.21 6.91 -19.54
N ALA A 277 6.90 5.95 -20.18
CA ALA A 277 6.33 5.12 -21.25
C ALA A 277 5.14 4.28 -20.73
N GLN A 278 5.26 3.69 -19.54
CA GLN A 278 4.19 2.95 -18.88
C GLN A 278 2.96 3.83 -18.59
N LEU A 279 3.18 5.05 -18.09
CA LEU A 279 2.09 6.01 -17.87
C LEU A 279 1.38 6.41 -19.18
N GLN A 280 2.13 6.69 -20.24
CA GLN A 280 1.57 7.02 -21.55
C GLN A 280 0.71 5.88 -22.08
N ALA A 281 1.23 4.65 -22.02
CA ALA A 281 0.48 3.47 -22.45
C ALA A 281 -0.80 3.25 -21.60
N LEU A 282 -0.74 3.51 -20.29
CA LEU A 282 -1.93 3.44 -19.41
C LEU A 282 -2.99 4.48 -19.83
N VAL A 283 -2.58 5.74 -20.06
CA VAL A 283 -3.50 6.81 -20.50
C VAL A 283 -4.18 6.44 -21.82
N GLU A 284 -3.41 5.92 -22.78
CA GLU A 284 -3.93 5.51 -24.10
C GLU A 284 -4.96 4.38 -23.98
N ARG A 285 -4.64 3.32 -23.20
CA ARG A 285 -5.57 2.21 -22.93
C ARG A 285 -6.87 2.70 -22.28
N ARG A 286 -6.77 3.61 -21.31
CA ARG A 286 -7.93 4.13 -20.58
C ARG A 286 -8.79 5.06 -21.44
N ARG A 287 -8.19 5.88 -22.30
CA ARG A 287 -8.92 6.70 -23.27
C ARG A 287 -9.65 5.84 -24.30
N ALA A 288 -8.99 4.83 -24.85
CA ALA A 288 -9.61 3.89 -25.79
C ALA A 288 -10.82 3.17 -25.16
N ALA A 289 -10.68 2.67 -23.92
CA ALA A 289 -11.76 2.01 -23.19
C ALA A 289 -12.95 2.94 -22.87
N SER A 290 -12.73 4.25 -22.74
CA SER A 290 -13.79 5.24 -22.49
C SER A 290 -14.56 5.66 -23.76
N LEU A 291 -14.06 5.30 -24.94
CA LEU A 291 -14.69 5.55 -26.24
C LEU A 291 -15.47 4.34 -26.80
N SER A 292 -15.31 3.17 -26.16
CA SER A 292 -16.09 1.98 -26.50
C SER A 292 -17.47 2.07 -25.84
N PRO A 293 -18.57 1.85 -26.61
CA PRO A 293 -19.95 2.00 -26.15
C PRO A 293 -20.35 1.01 -25.05
#